data_7f6be6383ad3ec3f049da8d40510e65c
#
_entry.id   7f6be6383ad3ec3f049da8d40510e65c
#
_cell.length_a   1.000
_cell.length_b   1.000
_cell.length_c   1.000
_cell.angle_alpha   90.00
_cell.angle_beta   90.00
_cell.angle_gamma   90.00
#
_symmetry.space_group_name_H-M   'P 1'
#
loop_
_entity.id
_entity.type
_entity.pdbx_description
1 polymer ?
#
loop_
_entity_poly.entity_id
_entity_poly.type
_entity_poly.pdbx_seq_one_letter_code
_entity_poly.pdbx_strand_id
1 'polypeptide(L)'
;MRLRYLPALLAGVSLSLNALAATSDQWTLPVNVKKLDNGLTVVVSEDHSSPTVGVSVVYHVGMRLEPRNRTGFAHLFEHLMFQGTPNAPKGVFDRAITGGGGRNNGSTRPDFTNYIETAPVSSLEPILWLEADRMKTLDFNPATLKNQQDVVKEEIRVNVKNQPYGGFYWLDISQLGFQKWENNHDGYGSFEDLEGASLDDVRAFHRDYYGPNNAVLAIAGDVTPAQGFALAQKYFGGIPARPVPKGSDFSEGLNTQEKRIEQSDALAQVPAVAVGWKVPDQGSADQAPMAVLSELLAGGDASLFYQSMVKGREIALNVQGGFGLTGPFEYGGPTLFTVFGLYKPNSSADAMLAAMDEQIAKVVKDGVDAATLKRVKTRMLADWNNDLENILSRADTLAKLQTLWGDANVVNKVPGWIEGVTSADLQRVAATYLTKANRTVIDRKPAVKK
;
A
#
# COMPACT_ATOMS: atom_id res chain seq x y z
N MET A 1 35.38 60.19 64.76
CA MET A 1 34.64 60.18 63.56
C MET A 1 34.24 58.72 63.23
N ARG A 2 33.02 58.35 63.52
CA ARG A 2 32.54 56.94 63.37
C ARG A 2 31.73 56.83 62.09
N LEU A 3 32.21 56.06 61.11
CA LEU A 3 31.45 55.64 59.87
C LEU A 3 30.44 54.55 60.24
N ARG A 4 29.17 54.78 59.90
CA ARG A 4 28.09 53.83 60.01
C ARG A 4 27.95 53.12 58.65
N TYR A 5 28.01 51.79 58.62
CA TYR A 5 27.67 50.96 57.51
C TYR A 5 26.17 50.72 57.52
N LEU A 6 25.52 51.00 56.36
CA LEU A 6 24.17 50.56 56.06
C LEU A 6 24.27 49.22 55.32
N PRO A 7 23.44 48.23 55.62
CA PRO A 7 23.33 47.04 54.77
C PRO A 7 22.34 47.27 53.59
N ALA A 8 22.81 46.98 52.40
CA ALA A 8 21.94 46.95 51.19
C ALA A 8 21.13 45.66 51.16
N LEU A 9 19.79 45.79 51.13
CA LEU A 9 18.90 44.69 50.89
C LEU A 9 18.89 44.41 49.35
N LEU A 10 19.38 43.23 48.94
CA LEU A 10 19.17 42.66 47.62
C LEU A 10 17.80 42.01 47.60
N ALA A 11 16.81 42.64 46.92
CA ALA A 11 15.55 42.01 46.58
C ALA A 11 15.77 41.13 45.35
N GLY A 12 15.76 39.80 45.54
CA GLY A 12 15.78 38.83 44.45
C GLY A 12 14.43 38.80 43.73
N VAL A 13 14.39 39.28 42.50
CA VAL A 13 13.24 39.08 41.61
C VAL A 13 13.40 37.71 40.96
N SER A 14 12.62 36.73 41.46
CA SER A 14 12.46 35.42 40.81
C SER A 14 11.58 35.59 39.60
N LEU A 15 12.16 35.69 38.39
CA LEU A 15 11.46 35.52 37.12
C LEU A 15 11.10 34.05 36.96
N SER A 16 9.83 33.72 37.23
CA SER A 16 9.25 32.45 36.83
C SER A 16 9.12 32.45 35.33
N LEU A 17 10.05 31.81 34.61
CA LEU A 17 9.85 31.43 33.22
C LEU A 17 8.73 30.37 33.17
N ASN A 18 7.51 30.81 32.97
CA ASN A 18 6.48 29.93 32.40
C ASN A 18 6.95 29.58 31.01
N ALA A 19 7.56 28.40 30.83
CA ALA A 19 7.69 27.79 29.52
C ALA A 19 6.26 27.52 29.03
N LEU A 20 5.73 28.43 28.21
CA LEU A 20 4.63 28.07 27.31
C LEU A 20 5.17 26.91 26.49
N ALA A 21 4.70 25.70 26.77
CA ALA A 21 4.76 24.61 25.84
C ALA A 21 4.01 25.13 24.60
N ALA A 22 4.76 25.53 23.60
CA ALA A 22 4.20 25.72 22.28
C ALA A 22 3.60 24.36 21.90
N THR A 23 2.29 24.25 21.95
CA THR A 23 1.60 23.23 21.19
C THR A 23 2.04 23.50 19.77
N SER A 24 2.94 22.67 19.24
CA SER A 24 3.18 22.65 17.81
C SER A 24 1.81 22.44 17.19
N ASP A 25 1.27 23.44 16.49
CA ASP A 25 0.15 23.22 15.58
C ASP A 25 0.63 22.12 14.63
N GLN A 26 0.32 20.87 14.96
CA GLN A 26 0.58 19.76 14.05
C GLN A 26 -0.25 20.06 12.82
N TRP A 27 0.44 20.27 11.71
CA TRP A 27 -0.24 20.41 10.43
C TRP A 27 -1.17 19.23 10.24
N THR A 28 -2.42 19.50 9.95
CA THR A 28 -3.46 18.50 9.70
C THR A 28 -3.96 18.64 8.29
N LEU A 29 -4.00 17.53 7.57
CA LEU A 29 -4.54 17.50 6.23
C LEU A 29 -6.06 17.76 6.30
N PRO A 30 -6.61 18.70 5.49
CA PRO A 30 -8.07 18.87 5.39
C PRO A 30 -8.72 17.61 4.84
N VAL A 31 -9.65 17.01 5.57
CA VAL A 31 -10.41 15.82 5.17
C VAL A 31 -11.90 16.08 5.38
N ASN A 32 -12.63 16.17 4.28
CA ASN A 32 -14.08 16.37 4.30
C ASN A 32 -14.75 15.14 3.69
N VAL A 33 -15.63 14.49 4.43
CA VAL A 33 -16.27 13.24 4.03
C VAL A 33 -17.79 13.42 3.94
N LYS A 34 -18.39 12.93 2.86
CA LYS A 34 -19.84 12.87 2.67
C LYS A 34 -20.22 11.54 2.03
N LYS A 35 -21.25 10.90 2.58
CA LYS A 35 -21.86 9.72 1.98
C LYS A 35 -23.09 10.14 1.20
N LEU A 36 -23.19 9.74 -0.07
CA LEU A 36 -24.35 9.95 -0.92
C LEU A 36 -25.45 8.92 -0.60
N ASP A 37 -26.68 9.20 -1.00
CA ASP A 37 -27.84 8.33 -0.74
C ASP A 37 -27.70 6.93 -1.35
N ASN A 38 -26.96 6.80 -2.45
CA ASN A 38 -26.65 5.52 -3.09
C ASN A 38 -25.48 4.76 -2.44
N GLY A 39 -24.93 5.28 -1.36
CA GLY A 39 -23.88 4.63 -0.58
C GLY A 39 -22.45 4.99 -0.98
N LEU A 40 -22.23 5.73 -2.07
CA LEU A 40 -20.88 6.21 -2.44
C LEU A 40 -20.36 7.14 -1.33
N THR A 41 -19.16 6.84 -0.83
CA THR A 41 -18.44 7.74 0.07
C THR A 41 -17.55 8.66 -0.73
N VAL A 42 -17.69 9.96 -0.53
CA VAL A 42 -16.91 11.01 -1.21
C VAL A 42 -16.01 11.69 -0.18
N VAL A 43 -14.72 11.75 -0.49
CA VAL A 43 -13.71 12.43 0.33
C VAL A 43 -13.16 13.61 -0.47
N VAL A 44 -13.10 14.80 0.13
CA VAL A 44 -12.52 16.00 -0.50
C VAL A 44 -11.44 16.57 0.40
N SER A 45 -10.25 16.78 -0.17
CA SER A 45 -9.12 17.45 0.47
C SER A 45 -8.73 18.69 -0.33
N GLU A 46 -9.13 19.84 0.17
CA GLU A 46 -8.93 21.14 -0.46
C GLU A 46 -7.45 21.58 -0.40
N ASP A 47 -6.91 22.03 -1.55
CA ASP A 47 -5.56 22.57 -1.65
C ASP A 47 -5.45 23.48 -2.88
N HIS A 48 -5.36 24.78 -2.68
CA HIS A 48 -5.28 25.79 -3.73
C HIS A 48 -3.85 26.20 -4.09
N SER A 49 -2.84 25.44 -3.67
CA SER A 49 -1.43 25.76 -3.96
C SER A 49 -1.07 25.62 -5.44
N SER A 50 -1.83 24.84 -6.19
CA SER A 50 -1.67 24.62 -7.64
C SER A 50 -3.04 24.42 -8.30
N PRO A 51 -3.27 24.87 -9.54
CA PRO A 51 -4.52 24.69 -10.26
C PRO A 51 -4.66 23.25 -10.81
N THR A 52 -4.41 22.26 -9.97
CA THR A 52 -4.42 20.83 -10.30
C THR A 52 -5.31 20.06 -9.35
N VAL A 53 -5.82 18.93 -9.82
CA VAL A 53 -6.58 17.95 -9.02
C VAL A 53 -6.03 16.55 -9.18
N GLY A 54 -6.12 15.79 -8.09
CA GLY A 54 -6.00 14.34 -8.08
C GLY A 54 -7.38 13.74 -7.78
N VAL A 55 -7.73 12.71 -8.52
CA VAL A 55 -8.95 11.93 -8.32
C VAL A 55 -8.56 10.48 -8.11
N SER A 56 -9.19 9.81 -7.16
CA SER A 56 -9.04 8.36 -6.97
C SER A 56 -10.41 7.75 -6.71
N VAL A 57 -10.73 6.70 -7.45
CA VAL A 57 -11.89 5.84 -7.20
C VAL A 57 -11.37 4.48 -6.77
N VAL A 58 -11.61 4.14 -5.50
CA VAL A 58 -11.22 2.85 -4.92
C VAL A 58 -12.45 1.98 -4.77
N TYR A 59 -12.45 0.82 -5.41
CA TYR A 59 -13.46 -0.21 -5.22
C TYR A 59 -12.94 -1.23 -4.20
N HIS A 60 -13.77 -1.58 -3.21
CA HIS A 60 -13.42 -2.57 -2.19
C HIS A 60 -13.59 -3.99 -2.77
N VAL A 61 -12.79 -4.26 -3.77
CA VAL A 61 -12.65 -5.57 -4.45
C VAL A 61 -11.23 -5.69 -4.95
N GLY A 62 -10.57 -6.79 -4.61
CA GLY A 62 -9.22 -7.10 -5.04
C GLY A 62 -9.04 -8.61 -5.20
N MET A 63 -7.80 -9.06 -5.24
CA MET A 63 -7.44 -10.45 -5.47
C MET A 63 -8.16 -11.43 -4.51
N ARG A 64 -8.35 -11.06 -3.22
CA ARG A 64 -9.00 -11.92 -2.21
C ARG A 64 -10.45 -12.27 -2.50
N LEU A 65 -11.14 -11.47 -3.30
CA LEU A 65 -12.55 -11.65 -3.63
C LEU A 65 -12.76 -12.34 -4.97
N GLU A 66 -11.70 -12.81 -5.61
CA GLU A 66 -11.79 -13.54 -6.85
C GLU A 66 -12.56 -14.86 -6.67
N PRO A 67 -13.41 -15.26 -7.59
CA PRO A 67 -14.03 -16.57 -7.55
C PRO A 67 -12.98 -17.69 -7.75
N ARG A 68 -13.19 -18.83 -7.12
CA ARG A 68 -12.36 -20.02 -7.40
C ARG A 68 -12.42 -20.39 -8.89
N ASN A 69 -11.30 -20.78 -9.47
CA ASN A 69 -11.11 -21.01 -10.90
C ASN A 69 -11.27 -19.75 -11.77
N ARG A 70 -11.03 -18.58 -11.18
CA ARG A 70 -10.99 -17.27 -11.85
C ARG A 70 -9.89 -16.40 -11.26
N THR A 71 -8.70 -16.99 -11.05
CA THR A 71 -7.53 -16.26 -10.55
C THR A 71 -7.08 -15.20 -11.56
N GLY A 72 -6.66 -14.04 -11.07
CA GLY A 72 -6.33 -12.87 -11.89
C GLY A 72 -7.55 -12.11 -12.42
N PHE A 73 -8.75 -12.44 -11.94
CA PHE A 73 -9.98 -11.85 -12.47
C PHE A 73 -10.15 -10.38 -12.07
N ALA A 74 -9.72 -10.03 -10.84
CA ALA A 74 -9.72 -8.63 -10.41
C ALA A 74 -8.75 -7.78 -11.25
N HIS A 75 -7.58 -8.33 -11.60
CA HIS A 75 -6.61 -7.67 -12.46
C HIS A 75 -7.10 -7.58 -13.92
N LEU A 76 -7.67 -8.66 -14.47
CA LEU A 76 -8.33 -8.60 -15.78
C LEU A 76 -9.43 -7.53 -15.81
N PHE A 77 -10.15 -7.38 -14.70
CA PHE A 77 -11.21 -6.39 -14.60
C PHE A 77 -10.68 -4.96 -14.56
N GLU A 78 -9.54 -4.73 -13.91
CA GLU A 78 -8.83 -3.44 -13.99
C GLU A 78 -8.62 -3.03 -15.45
N HIS A 79 -8.11 -3.93 -16.30
CA HIS A 79 -7.93 -3.68 -17.74
C HIS A 79 -9.24 -3.41 -18.47
N LEU A 80 -10.29 -4.16 -18.15
CA LEU A 80 -11.60 -4.00 -18.79
C LEU A 80 -12.23 -2.62 -18.53
N MET A 81 -11.95 -2.01 -17.37
CA MET A 81 -12.46 -0.68 -17.03
C MET A 81 -11.91 0.44 -17.93
N PHE A 82 -10.83 0.20 -18.66
CA PHE A 82 -10.27 1.13 -19.64
C PHE A 82 -10.74 0.87 -21.09
N GLN A 83 -11.59 -0.14 -21.31
CA GLN A 83 -11.98 -0.53 -22.67
C GLN A 83 -13.19 0.20 -23.22
N GLY A 84 -13.75 1.13 -22.43
CA GLY A 84 -14.82 2.04 -22.85
C GLY A 84 -16.22 1.57 -22.43
N THR A 85 -17.14 2.46 -22.71
CA THR A 85 -18.57 2.34 -22.43
C THR A 85 -19.36 2.63 -23.70
N PRO A 86 -20.68 2.42 -23.72
CA PRO A 86 -21.53 2.88 -24.83
C PRO A 86 -21.47 4.39 -25.08
N ASN A 87 -21.23 5.21 -24.01
CA ASN A 87 -21.17 6.67 -24.13
C ASN A 87 -19.76 7.21 -24.42
N ALA A 88 -18.73 6.49 -23.95
CA ALA A 88 -17.33 6.81 -24.13
C ALA A 88 -16.58 5.56 -24.71
N PRO A 89 -16.65 5.32 -26.02
CA PRO A 89 -15.99 4.17 -26.64
C PRO A 89 -14.49 4.12 -26.36
N LYS A 90 -13.89 2.94 -26.52
CA LYS A 90 -12.46 2.68 -26.28
C LYS A 90 -11.56 3.81 -26.76
N GLY A 91 -10.66 4.25 -25.87
CA GLY A 91 -9.70 5.33 -26.11
C GLY A 91 -10.28 6.74 -25.95
N VAL A 92 -11.59 6.93 -25.73
CA VAL A 92 -12.15 8.26 -25.41
C VAL A 92 -11.66 8.70 -24.03
N PHE A 93 -11.67 7.80 -23.06
CA PHE A 93 -11.19 8.06 -21.70
C PHE A 93 -9.75 8.61 -21.71
N ASP A 94 -8.81 7.85 -22.28
CA ASP A 94 -7.39 8.25 -22.32
C ASP A 94 -7.17 9.54 -23.09
N ARG A 95 -7.83 9.71 -24.23
CA ARG A 95 -7.72 10.97 -25.01
C ARG A 95 -8.29 12.16 -24.26
N ALA A 96 -9.37 12.02 -23.51
CA ALA A 96 -9.93 13.10 -22.72
C ALA A 96 -8.99 13.52 -21.59
N ILE A 97 -8.43 12.54 -20.86
CA ILE A 97 -7.49 12.80 -19.78
C ILE A 97 -6.19 13.42 -20.31
N THR A 98 -5.53 12.77 -21.29
CA THR A 98 -4.25 13.25 -21.83
C THR A 98 -4.40 14.55 -22.62
N GLY A 99 -5.50 14.71 -23.39
CA GLY A 99 -5.82 15.95 -24.09
C GLY A 99 -6.11 17.11 -23.14
N GLY A 100 -6.61 16.85 -21.94
CA GLY A 100 -6.75 17.82 -20.85
C GLY A 100 -5.47 18.11 -20.09
N GLY A 101 -4.32 17.53 -20.48
CA GLY A 101 -3.03 17.70 -19.79
C GLY A 101 -2.88 16.79 -18.56
N GLY A 102 -3.72 15.79 -18.44
CA GLY A 102 -3.71 14.83 -17.33
C GLY A 102 -3.04 13.49 -17.65
N ARG A 103 -3.04 12.62 -16.68
CA ARG A 103 -2.63 11.21 -16.77
C ARG A 103 -3.52 10.37 -15.88
N ASN A 104 -3.66 9.10 -16.22
CA ASN A 104 -4.42 8.12 -15.48
C ASN A 104 -3.63 6.83 -15.26
N ASN A 105 -4.08 6.01 -14.33
CA ASN A 105 -3.62 4.64 -14.14
C ASN A 105 -4.66 3.85 -13.34
N GLY A 106 -4.47 2.53 -13.24
CA GLY A 106 -5.16 1.63 -12.34
C GLY A 106 -4.19 0.72 -11.61
N SER A 107 -4.62 0.12 -10.52
CA SER A 107 -3.88 -0.97 -9.89
C SER A 107 -4.79 -1.88 -9.08
N THR A 108 -4.47 -3.18 -9.10
CA THR A 108 -5.14 -4.20 -8.32
C THR A 108 -4.25 -4.65 -7.17
N ARG A 109 -4.83 -4.71 -5.97
CA ARG A 109 -4.19 -5.15 -4.74
C ARG A 109 -5.00 -6.27 -4.09
N PRO A 110 -4.50 -6.93 -3.05
CA PRO A 110 -5.27 -7.98 -2.39
C PRO A 110 -6.65 -7.54 -1.93
N ASP A 111 -6.80 -6.32 -1.41
CA ASP A 111 -8.03 -5.85 -0.76
C ASP A 111 -8.84 -4.86 -1.61
N PHE A 112 -8.26 -4.27 -2.64
CA PHE A 112 -8.92 -3.21 -3.44
C PHE A 112 -8.38 -3.14 -4.86
N THR A 113 -9.17 -2.48 -5.72
CA THR A 113 -8.75 -2.01 -7.06
C THR A 113 -9.00 -0.52 -7.12
N ASN A 114 -8.00 0.27 -7.51
CA ASN A 114 -8.11 1.71 -7.63
C ASN A 114 -7.89 2.20 -9.05
N TYR A 115 -8.51 3.33 -9.35
CA TYR A 115 -8.35 4.08 -10.59
C TYR A 115 -8.02 5.52 -10.21
N ILE A 116 -6.97 6.07 -10.80
CA ILE A 116 -6.39 7.33 -10.39
C ILE A 116 -6.13 8.25 -11.58
N GLU A 117 -6.46 9.52 -11.42
CA GLU A 117 -6.24 10.58 -12.40
C GLU A 117 -5.61 11.80 -11.74
N THR A 118 -4.74 12.49 -12.47
CA THR A 118 -4.31 13.85 -12.13
C THR A 118 -4.36 14.72 -13.37
N ALA A 119 -4.87 15.93 -13.23
CA ALA A 119 -5.04 16.86 -14.34
C ALA A 119 -5.17 18.30 -13.83
N PRO A 120 -5.09 19.32 -14.72
CA PRO A 120 -5.56 20.66 -14.41
C PRO A 120 -7.02 20.66 -13.92
N VAL A 121 -7.38 21.55 -13.00
CA VAL A 121 -8.73 21.60 -12.38
C VAL A 121 -9.85 21.75 -13.41
N SER A 122 -9.60 22.35 -14.57
CA SER A 122 -10.56 22.43 -15.67
C SER A 122 -11.01 21.08 -16.22
N SER A 123 -10.24 20.02 -15.98
CA SER A 123 -10.55 18.65 -16.40
C SER A 123 -11.28 17.84 -15.32
N LEU A 124 -11.53 18.40 -14.13
CA LEU A 124 -12.18 17.66 -13.04
C LEU A 124 -13.57 17.16 -13.43
N GLU A 125 -14.38 18.01 -14.02
CA GLU A 125 -15.75 17.63 -14.40
C GLU A 125 -15.80 16.53 -15.48
N PRO A 126 -15.03 16.60 -16.58
CA PRO A 126 -14.86 15.50 -17.51
C PRO A 126 -14.38 14.20 -16.87
N ILE A 127 -13.41 14.25 -15.96
CA ILE A 127 -12.92 13.08 -15.23
C ILE A 127 -14.06 12.43 -14.45
N LEU A 128 -14.78 13.18 -13.63
CA LEU A 128 -15.89 12.66 -12.82
C LEU A 128 -17.02 12.08 -13.65
N TRP A 129 -17.30 12.69 -14.82
CA TRP A 129 -18.27 12.12 -15.76
C TRP A 129 -17.82 10.77 -16.29
N LEU A 130 -16.57 10.65 -16.73
CA LEU A 130 -15.99 9.40 -17.25
C LEU A 130 -15.96 8.30 -16.19
N GLU A 131 -15.55 8.64 -14.95
CA GLU A 131 -15.55 7.72 -13.82
C GLU A 131 -16.97 7.20 -13.50
N ALA A 132 -17.94 8.09 -13.46
CA ALA A 132 -19.33 7.73 -13.23
C ALA A 132 -19.90 6.86 -14.35
N ASP A 133 -19.52 7.14 -15.60
CA ASP A 133 -19.99 6.38 -16.76
C ASP A 133 -19.47 4.94 -16.73
N ARG A 134 -18.17 4.72 -16.48
CA ARG A 134 -17.61 3.36 -16.36
C ARG A 134 -18.05 2.62 -15.09
N MET A 135 -18.38 3.32 -14.01
CA MET A 135 -19.03 2.71 -12.84
C MET A 135 -20.42 2.19 -13.19
N LYS A 136 -21.17 2.94 -13.99
CA LYS A 136 -22.54 2.61 -14.39
C LYS A 136 -22.59 1.41 -15.33
N THR A 137 -21.74 1.40 -16.36
CA THR A 137 -21.74 0.36 -17.39
C THR A 137 -20.42 0.32 -18.16
N LEU A 138 -20.12 -0.84 -18.76
CA LEU A 138 -18.99 -1.03 -19.67
C LEU A 138 -19.51 -1.60 -21.00
N ASP A 139 -18.70 -1.46 -22.06
CA ASP A 139 -18.95 -2.13 -23.34
C ASP A 139 -18.45 -3.59 -23.28
N PHE A 140 -19.31 -4.46 -22.75
CA PHE A 140 -19.03 -5.88 -22.62
C PHE A 140 -19.25 -6.61 -23.97
N ASN A 141 -18.19 -6.83 -24.71
CA ASN A 141 -18.24 -7.60 -25.94
C ASN A 141 -17.15 -8.69 -26.02
N PRO A 142 -17.35 -9.78 -26.83
CA PRO A 142 -16.42 -10.90 -26.89
C PRO A 142 -15.02 -10.52 -27.37
N ALA A 143 -14.92 -9.59 -28.32
CA ALA A 143 -13.65 -9.17 -28.89
C ALA A 143 -12.79 -8.42 -27.87
N THR A 144 -13.41 -7.52 -27.09
CA THR A 144 -12.75 -6.77 -26.02
C THR A 144 -12.28 -7.72 -24.92
N LEU A 145 -13.12 -8.65 -24.47
CA LEU A 145 -12.73 -9.63 -23.46
C LEU A 145 -11.53 -10.45 -23.93
N LYS A 146 -11.61 -11.04 -25.13
CA LYS A 146 -10.50 -11.85 -25.69
C LYS A 146 -9.22 -11.04 -25.80
N ASN A 147 -9.30 -9.80 -26.25
CA ASN A 147 -8.14 -8.91 -26.34
C ASN A 147 -7.51 -8.68 -24.98
N GLN A 148 -8.30 -8.40 -23.92
CA GLN A 148 -7.75 -8.14 -22.59
C GLN A 148 -7.22 -9.41 -21.92
N GLN A 149 -7.82 -10.57 -22.14
CA GLN A 149 -7.23 -11.85 -21.73
C GLN A 149 -5.83 -12.04 -22.31
N ASP A 150 -5.63 -11.71 -23.61
CA ASP A 150 -4.33 -11.83 -24.24
C ASP A 150 -3.32 -10.77 -23.74
N VAL A 151 -3.77 -9.54 -23.50
CA VAL A 151 -2.94 -8.46 -22.91
C VAL A 151 -2.46 -8.85 -21.52
N VAL A 152 -3.34 -9.29 -20.62
CA VAL A 152 -2.96 -9.70 -19.25
C VAL A 152 -2.01 -10.90 -19.29
N LYS A 153 -2.24 -11.89 -20.16
CA LYS A 153 -1.31 -13.01 -20.31
C LYS A 153 0.08 -12.56 -20.80
N GLU A 154 0.12 -11.59 -21.70
CA GLU A 154 1.41 -11.03 -22.16
C GLU A 154 2.09 -10.25 -21.05
N GLU A 155 1.35 -9.51 -20.27
CA GLU A 155 1.89 -8.81 -19.09
C GLU A 155 2.49 -9.80 -18.08
N ILE A 156 1.79 -10.89 -17.78
CA ILE A 156 2.35 -11.97 -16.93
C ILE A 156 3.64 -12.53 -17.52
N ARG A 157 3.71 -12.73 -18.85
CA ARG A 157 4.96 -13.17 -19.50
C ARG A 157 6.08 -12.16 -19.28
N VAL A 158 5.81 -10.89 -19.55
CA VAL A 158 6.82 -9.82 -19.49
C VAL A 158 7.25 -9.55 -18.06
N ASN A 159 6.32 -9.40 -17.11
CA ASN A 159 6.62 -8.93 -15.76
C ASN A 159 6.97 -10.05 -14.77
N VAL A 160 6.58 -11.30 -15.08
CA VAL A 160 6.82 -12.44 -14.18
C VAL A 160 7.69 -13.49 -14.84
N LYS A 161 7.25 -14.06 -15.99
CA LYS A 161 7.92 -15.25 -16.55
C LYS A 161 9.24 -14.96 -17.27
N ASN A 162 9.35 -13.80 -17.91
CA ASN A 162 10.53 -13.39 -18.69
C ASN A 162 11.45 -12.40 -17.94
N GLN A 163 11.25 -12.26 -16.64
CA GLN A 163 12.10 -11.45 -15.77
C GLN A 163 12.89 -12.34 -14.81
N PRO A 164 14.20 -12.11 -14.61
CA PRO A 164 14.90 -12.74 -13.51
C PRO A 164 14.23 -12.35 -12.19
N TYR A 165 14.01 -13.33 -11.34
CA TYR A 165 13.31 -13.16 -10.04
C TYR A 165 11.87 -12.64 -10.18
N GLY A 166 11.23 -12.78 -11.35
CA GLY A 166 9.88 -12.30 -11.60
C GLY A 166 8.87 -12.92 -10.63
N GLY A 167 8.14 -12.06 -9.90
CA GLY A 167 7.07 -12.45 -8.98
C GLY A 167 7.50 -13.03 -7.63
N PHE A 168 8.71 -13.58 -7.47
CA PHE A 168 9.02 -14.46 -6.35
C PHE A 168 9.00 -13.78 -4.97
N TYR A 169 9.34 -12.50 -4.85
CA TYR A 169 9.39 -11.80 -3.57
C TYR A 169 8.07 -11.07 -3.21
N TRP A 170 7.08 -11.05 -4.12
CA TRP A 170 5.78 -10.41 -3.86
C TRP A 170 4.59 -11.31 -4.18
N LEU A 171 4.72 -12.25 -5.13
CA LEU A 171 3.67 -13.20 -5.54
C LEU A 171 3.91 -14.57 -4.90
N ASP A 172 5.03 -15.26 -5.25
CA ASP A 172 5.31 -16.61 -4.77
C ASP A 172 5.46 -16.67 -3.25
N ILE A 173 6.03 -15.62 -2.63
CA ILE A 173 6.18 -15.56 -1.17
C ILE A 173 4.82 -15.55 -0.45
N SER A 174 3.83 -14.88 -1.02
CA SER A 174 2.46 -14.87 -0.49
C SER A 174 1.78 -16.22 -0.68
N GLN A 175 1.94 -16.85 -1.86
CA GLN A 175 1.39 -18.17 -2.14
C GLN A 175 1.92 -19.22 -1.18
N LEU A 176 3.20 -19.19 -0.83
CA LEU A 176 3.81 -20.08 0.13
C LEU A 176 3.47 -19.70 1.57
N GLY A 177 3.41 -18.42 1.88
CA GLY A 177 3.27 -17.86 3.23
C GLY A 177 1.91 -18.11 3.85
N PHE A 178 0.87 -17.96 3.08
CA PHE A 178 -0.51 -18.09 3.54
C PHE A 178 -1.06 -19.52 3.40
N GLN A 179 -2.22 -19.78 4.01
CA GLN A 179 -2.88 -21.08 4.01
C GLN A 179 -4.25 -21.03 3.35
N LYS A 180 -5.03 -19.95 3.62
CA LYS A 180 -6.34 -19.79 3.01
C LYS A 180 -6.17 -19.43 1.53
N TRP A 181 -7.00 -20.03 0.68
CA TRP A 181 -6.97 -19.80 -0.75
C TRP A 181 -7.10 -18.31 -1.11
N GLU A 182 -7.93 -17.59 -0.40
CA GLU A 182 -8.17 -16.15 -0.60
C GLU A 182 -6.90 -15.30 -0.43
N ASN A 183 -5.93 -15.78 0.35
CA ASN A 183 -4.68 -15.08 0.62
C ASN A 183 -3.50 -15.63 -0.20
N ASN A 184 -3.58 -16.88 -0.68
CA ASN A 184 -2.45 -17.59 -1.28
C ASN A 184 -2.60 -17.94 -2.76
N HIS A 185 -3.75 -17.66 -3.41
CA HIS A 185 -3.86 -17.91 -4.83
C HIS A 185 -3.06 -16.88 -5.65
N ASP A 186 -2.82 -17.18 -6.91
CA ASP A 186 -2.13 -16.30 -7.84
C ASP A 186 -3.05 -15.15 -8.27
N GLY A 187 -2.92 -13.99 -7.64
CA GLY A 187 -3.72 -12.81 -7.96
C GLY A 187 -3.35 -12.15 -9.29
N TYR A 188 -2.24 -12.54 -9.94
CA TYR A 188 -1.94 -12.15 -11.32
C TYR A 188 -2.71 -13.00 -12.33
N GLY A 189 -3.01 -14.25 -11.96
CA GLY A 189 -3.87 -15.16 -12.65
C GLY A 189 -3.16 -16.27 -13.43
N SER A 190 -3.75 -17.46 -13.41
CA SER A 190 -3.36 -18.53 -14.30
C SER A 190 -3.87 -18.29 -15.73
N PHE A 191 -3.14 -18.74 -16.73
CA PHE A 191 -3.61 -18.62 -18.12
C PHE A 191 -4.92 -19.37 -18.37
N GLU A 192 -5.11 -20.49 -17.69
CA GLU A 192 -6.32 -21.31 -17.77
C GLU A 192 -7.54 -20.55 -17.23
N ASP A 193 -7.42 -19.94 -16.04
CA ASP A 193 -8.51 -19.19 -15.42
C ASP A 193 -8.84 -17.92 -16.23
N LEU A 194 -7.81 -17.21 -16.72
CA LEU A 194 -8.00 -16.03 -17.55
C LEU A 194 -8.72 -16.38 -18.87
N GLU A 195 -8.33 -17.48 -19.55
CA GLU A 195 -8.97 -17.92 -20.79
C GLU A 195 -10.39 -18.47 -20.54
N GLY A 196 -10.62 -19.05 -19.37
CA GLY A 196 -11.93 -19.55 -18.95
C GLY A 196 -12.94 -18.49 -18.57
N ALA A 197 -12.52 -17.22 -18.43
CA ALA A 197 -13.42 -16.13 -18.08
C ALA A 197 -14.41 -15.83 -19.21
N SER A 198 -15.70 -15.84 -18.91
CA SER A 198 -16.79 -15.56 -19.85
C SER A 198 -17.31 -14.12 -19.71
N LEU A 199 -18.08 -13.65 -20.71
CA LEU A 199 -18.77 -12.36 -20.61
C LEU A 199 -19.76 -12.31 -19.45
N ASP A 200 -20.38 -13.44 -19.11
CA ASP A 200 -21.33 -13.48 -17.99
C ASP A 200 -20.62 -13.38 -16.64
N ASP A 201 -19.42 -13.98 -16.52
CA ASP A 201 -18.56 -13.77 -15.36
C ASP A 201 -18.19 -12.27 -15.21
N VAL A 202 -17.79 -11.63 -16.30
CA VAL A 202 -17.43 -10.20 -16.33
C VAL A 202 -18.61 -9.32 -15.94
N ARG A 203 -19.81 -9.57 -16.50
CA ARG A 203 -21.02 -8.83 -16.15
C ARG A 203 -21.42 -9.02 -14.69
N ALA A 204 -21.28 -10.25 -14.19
CA ALA A 204 -21.56 -10.57 -12.80
C ALA A 204 -20.60 -9.82 -11.86
N PHE A 205 -19.31 -9.84 -12.13
CA PHE A 205 -18.30 -9.17 -11.32
C PHE A 205 -18.49 -7.65 -11.28
N HIS A 206 -18.78 -7.01 -12.43
CA HIS A 206 -19.13 -5.59 -12.48
C HIS A 206 -20.37 -5.27 -11.65
N ARG A 207 -21.45 -6.07 -11.82
CA ARG A 207 -22.67 -5.90 -11.06
C ARG A 207 -22.46 -6.03 -9.57
N ASP A 208 -21.63 -6.98 -9.14
CA ASP A 208 -21.50 -7.37 -7.75
C ASP A 208 -20.51 -6.46 -6.98
N TYR A 209 -19.50 -5.92 -7.65
CA TYR A 209 -18.42 -5.20 -6.97
C TYR A 209 -18.22 -3.73 -7.41
N TYR A 210 -18.63 -3.34 -8.64
CA TYR A 210 -18.37 -2.00 -9.17
C TYR A 210 -19.56 -1.05 -9.00
N GLY A 211 -20.24 -1.15 -7.87
CA GLY A 211 -21.34 -0.26 -7.51
C GLY A 211 -20.88 0.88 -6.58
N PRO A 212 -21.66 1.99 -6.53
CA PRO A 212 -21.31 3.17 -5.72
C PRO A 212 -21.18 2.86 -4.22
N ASN A 213 -21.99 1.94 -3.70
CA ASN A 213 -21.97 1.53 -2.29
C ASN A 213 -20.80 0.59 -1.92
N ASN A 214 -19.98 0.21 -2.89
CA ASN A 214 -18.72 -0.53 -2.70
C ASN A 214 -17.50 0.31 -3.13
N ALA A 215 -17.67 1.62 -3.30
CA ALA A 215 -16.64 2.52 -3.79
C ALA A 215 -16.45 3.74 -2.89
N VAL A 216 -15.23 4.27 -2.93
CA VAL A 216 -14.85 5.57 -2.38
C VAL A 216 -14.30 6.43 -3.50
N LEU A 217 -14.84 7.63 -3.66
CA LEU A 217 -14.31 8.67 -4.54
C LEU A 217 -13.57 9.69 -3.68
N ALA A 218 -12.28 9.87 -3.90
CA ALA A 218 -11.52 10.97 -3.31
C ALA A 218 -11.10 11.99 -4.36
N ILE A 219 -11.20 13.27 -3.99
CA ILE A 219 -10.78 14.42 -4.81
C ILE A 219 -9.87 15.28 -3.95
N ALA A 220 -8.64 15.50 -4.38
CA ALA A 220 -7.70 16.40 -3.73
C ALA A 220 -7.26 17.52 -4.69
N GLY A 221 -6.97 18.72 -4.18
CA GLY A 221 -6.42 19.81 -4.95
C GLY A 221 -7.32 21.05 -5.01
N ASP A 222 -7.28 21.77 -6.14
CA ASP A 222 -7.94 23.07 -6.33
C ASP A 222 -9.46 22.93 -6.47
N VAL A 223 -10.09 22.46 -5.40
CA VAL A 223 -11.53 22.22 -5.31
C VAL A 223 -12.01 22.39 -3.89
N THR A 224 -13.06 23.17 -3.67
CA THR A 224 -13.69 23.27 -2.37
C THR A 224 -14.54 22.02 -2.06
N PRO A 225 -14.75 21.67 -0.80
CA PRO A 225 -15.64 20.55 -0.42
C PRO A 225 -17.03 20.66 -1.01
N ALA A 226 -17.60 21.89 -1.05
CA ALA A 226 -18.93 22.14 -1.61
C ALA A 226 -18.98 21.81 -3.12
N GLN A 227 -17.96 22.23 -3.88
CA GLN A 227 -17.84 21.93 -5.32
C GLN A 227 -17.65 20.44 -5.56
N GLY A 228 -16.73 19.79 -4.85
CA GLY A 228 -16.46 18.36 -4.98
C GLY A 228 -17.70 17.52 -4.70
N PHE A 229 -18.42 17.80 -3.61
CA PHE A 229 -19.65 17.09 -3.27
C PHE A 229 -20.79 17.34 -4.26
N ALA A 230 -20.91 18.57 -4.79
CA ALA A 230 -21.92 18.89 -5.79
C ALA A 230 -21.68 18.15 -7.10
N LEU A 231 -20.41 18.09 -7.57
CA LEU A 231 -20.02 17.36 -8.77
C LEU A 231 -20.20 15.84 -8.58
N ALA A 232 -19.80 15.29 -7.43
CA ALA A 232 -20.03 13.89 -7.11
C ALA A 232 -21.54 13.56 -7.10
N GLN A 233 -22.38 14.39 -6.50
CA GLN A 233 -23.82 14.21 -6.51
C GLN A 233 -24.39 14.28 -7.92
N LYS A 234 -23.91 15.22 -8.76
CA LYS A 234 -24.35 15.39 -10.16
C LYS A 234 -24.10 14.15 -11.00
N TYR A 235 -22.91 13.57 -10.92
CA TYR A 235 -22.50 12.49 -11.81
C TYR A 235 -22.78 11.10 -11.25
N PHE A 236 -22.58 10.89 -9.96
CA PHE A 236 -22.70 9.57 -9.33
C PHE A 236 -24.03 9.36 -8.61
N GLY A 237 -24.69 10.43 -8.14
CA GLY A 237 -25.90 10.32 -7.30
C GLY A 237 -27.07 9.55 -7.92
N GLY A 238 -27.16 9.51 -9.25
CA GLY A 238 -28.18 8.75 -9.98
C GLY A 238 -27.82 7.28 -10.25
N ILE A 239 -26.62 6.82 -9.90
CA ILE A 239 -26.22 5.42 -10.07
C ILE A 239 -26.81 4.60 -8.92
N PRO A 240 -27.60 3.55 -9.17
CA PRO A 240 -28.22 2.79 -8.09
C PRO A 240 -27.19 1.98 -7.29
N ALA A 241 -27.41 1.88 -5.97
CA ALA A 241 -26.71 0.94 -5.12
C ALA A 241 -26.90 -0.51 -5.61
N ARG A 242 -25.91 -1.36 -5.41
CA ARG A 242 -25.94 -2.75 -5.84
C ARG A 242 -25.73 -3.69 -4.65
N PRO A 243 -26.28 -4.91 -4.66
CA PRO A 243 -25.95 -5.92 -3.66
C PRO A 243 -24.46 -6.26 -3.76
N VAL A 244 -23.73 -6.09 -2.66
CA VAL A 244 -22.32 -6.50 -2.57
C VAL A 244 -22.28 -7.89 -1.91
N PRO A 245 -21.59 -8.88 -2.47
CA PRO A 245 -21.41 -10.17 -1.84
C PRO A 245 -20.78 -10.02 -0.45
N LYS A 246 -21.22 -10.83 0.51
CA LYS A 246 -20.55 -10.87 1.81
C LYS A 246 -19.13 -11.39 1.62
N GLY A 247 -18.17 -10.64 2.13
CA GLY A 247 -16.76 -11.07 2.14
C GLY A 247 -16.56 -12.34 2.97
N SER A 248 -15.59 -13.14 2.58
CA SER A 248 -15.10 -14.27 3.37
C SER A 248 -14.28 -13.78 4.56
N ASP A 249 -14.13 -14.62 5.59
CA ASP A 249 -13.16 -14.38 6.65
C ASP A 249 -11.75 -14.72 6.12
N PHE A 250 -10.93 -13.70 5.90
CA PHE A 250 -9.56 -13.83 5.41
C PHE A 250 -8.54 -14.05 6.52
N SER A 251 -8.94 -13.91 7.81
CA SER A 251 -8.02 -13.94 8.93
C SER A 251 -7.21 -15.25 8.99
N GLU A 252 -5.92 -15.13 9.25
CA GLU A 252 -5.01 -16.26 9.46
C GLU A 252 -4.08 -15.97 10.63
N GLY A 253 -3.91 -16.95 11.50
CA GLY A 253 -2.88 -16.90 12.54
C GLY A 253 -1.46 -16.92 11.97
N LEU A 254 -0.48 -16.65 12.84
CA LEU A 254 0.93 -16.77 12.50
C LEU A 254 1.28 -18.21 12.11
N ASN A 255 2.30 -18.40 11.27
CA ASN A 255 2.81 -19.72 10.98
C ASN A 255 3.45 -20.31 12.24
N THR A 256 3.28 -21.63 12.46
CA THR A 256 3.81 -22.37 13.61
C THR A 256 5.09 -23.13 13.28
N GLN A 257 5.47 -23.16 12.00
CA GLN A 257 6.71 -23.74 11.52
C GLN A 257 7.20 -22.99 10.27
N GLU A 258 8.52 -22.89 10.11
CA GLU A 258 9.15 -22.31 8.93
C GLU A 258 8.71 -23.05 7.67
N LYS A 259 8.31 -22.26 6.66
CA LYS A 259 8.07 -22.76 5.30
C LYS A 259 9.27 -22.40 4.44
N ARG A 260 9.89 -23.35 3.78
CA ARG A 260 11.06 -23.09 2.95
C ARG A 260 11.05 -23.93 1.68
N ILE A 261 11.35 -23.28 0.55
CA ILE A 261 11.58 -23.95 -0.74
C ILE A 261 12.82 -23.41 -1.42
N GLU A 262 13.39 -24.23 -2.29
CA GLU A 262 14.42 -23.84 -3.24
C GLU A 262 13.83 -23.87 -4.65
N GLN A 263 14.12 -22.84 -5.44
CA GLN A 263 13.66 -22.71 -6.83
C GLN A 263 14.86 -22.45 -7.73
N SER A 264 14.77 -22.92 -8.98
CA SER A 264 15.75 -22.62 -10.04
C SER A 264 15.19 -21.57 -10.99
N ASP A 265 16.01 -20.60 -11.38
CA ASP A 265 15.65 -19.52 -12.30
C ASP A 265 16.64 -19.48 -13.46
N ALA A 266 16.15 -19.75 -14.68
CA ALA A 266 16.98 -19.79 -15.88
C ALA A 266 17.50 -18.42 -16.32
N LEU A 267 16.86 -17.35 -15.86
CA LEU A 267 17.18 -15.96 -16.20
C LEU A 267 18.07 -15.28 -15.15
N ALA A 268 18.09 -15.82 -13.92
CA ALA A 268 18.91 -15.27 -12.85
C ALA A 268 20.41 -15.42 -13.13
N GLN A 269 21.19 -14.39 -12.80
CA GLN A 269 22.63 -14.40 -12.91
C GLN A 269 23.34 -14.66 -11.58
N VAL A 270 22.70 -14.29 -10.48
CA VAL A 270 23.15 -14.48 -9.10
C VAL A 270 22.02 -15.06 -8.27
N PRO A 271 22.32 -15.75 -7.17
CA PRO A 271 21.25 -16.26 -6.31
C PRO A 271 20.55 -15.15 -5.53
N ALA A 272 19.30 -15.40 -5.18
CA ALA A 272 18.46 -14.49 -4.41
C ALA A 272 17.66 -15.22 -3.32
N VAL A 273 17.37 -14.53 -2.25
CA VAL A 273 16.46 -15.02 -1.20
C VAL A 273 15.33 -14.04 -0.98
N ALA A 274 14.11 -14.56 -0.93
CA ALA A 274 12.94 -13.85 -0.43
C ALA A 274 12.53 -14.43 0.93
N VAL A 275 12.24 -13.55 1.87
CA VAL A 275 11.84 -13.93 3.23
C VAL A 275 10.58 -13.15 3.58
N GLY A 276 9.57 -13.83 4.12
CA GLY A 276 8.32 -13.19 4.52
C GLY A 276 7.91 -13.62 5.93
N TRP A 277 7.39 -12.69 6.72
CA TRP A 277 6.76 -12.95 8.01
C TRP A 277 5.35 -12.38 8.00
N LYS A 278 4.36 -13.14 8.48
CA LYS A 278 3.03 -12.58 8.73
C LYS A 278 3.12 -11.48 9.77
N VAL A 279 2.46 -10.37 9.50
CA VAL A 279 2.49 -9.17 10.35
C VAL A 279 1.20 -9.04 11.16
N PRO A 280 1.13 -8.09 12.12
CA PRO A 280 -0.10 -7.79 12.87
C PRO A 280 -1.28 -7.46 11.97
N ASP A 281 -2.48 -7.78 12.44
CA ASP A 281 -3.72 -7.34 11.79
C ASP A 281 -3.85 -5.82 11.79
N GLN A 282 -4.55 -5.29 10.79
CA GLN A 282 -4.89 -3.89 10.68
C GLN A 282 -5.58 -3.37 11.96
N GLY A 283 -5.21 -2.18 12.39
CA GLY A 283 -5.80 -1.53 13.56
C GLY A 283 -5.35 -2.08 14.91
N SER A 284 -4.51 -3.12 14.93
CA SER A 284 -3.94 -3.61 16.18
C SER A 284 -2.89 -2.65 16.75
N ALA A 285 -2.65 -2.73 18.06
CA ALA A 285 -1.62 -1.92 18.73
C ALA A 285 -0.20 -2.20 18.21
N ASP A 286 0.01 -3.33 17.53
CA ASP A 286 1.30 -3.77 17.01
C ASP A 286 1.58 -3.29 15.59
N GLN A 287 0.59 -2.73 14.89
CA GLN A 287 0.74 -2.32 13.49
C GLN A 287 1.79 -1.22 13.30
N ALA A 288 1.68 -0.10 14.03
CA ALA A 288 2.65 0.99 13.92
C ALA A 288 4.06 0.58 14.42
N PRO A 289 4.21 -0.15 15.55
CA PRO A 289 5.49 -0.75 15.92
C PRO A 289 6.10 -1.64 14.83
N MET A 290 5.29 -2.48 14.18
CA MET A 290 5.79 -3.34 13.10
C MET A 290 6.19 -2.54 11.85
N ALA A 291 5.46 -1.47 11.53
CA ALA A 291 5.83 -0.54 10.45
C ALA A 291 7.20 0.12 10.71
N VAL A 292 7.42 0.64 11.93
CA VAL A 292 8.71 1.23 12.31
C VAL A 292 9.83 0.19 12.34
N LEU A 293 9.54 -1.03 12.81
CA LEU A 293 10.50 -2.13 12.82
C LEU A 293 10.90 -2.55 11.40
N SER A 294 9.96 -2.63 10.47
CA SER A 294 10.24 -3.00 9.08
C SER A 294 11.15 -1.97 8.41
N GLU A 295 10.91 -0.68 8.65
CA GLU A 295 11.77 0.41 8.15
C GLU A 295 13.18 0.35 8.77
N LEU A 296 13.29 0.13 10.07
CA LEU A 296 14.58 -0.06 10.75
C LEU A 296 15.38 -1.23 10.15
N LEU A 297 14.72 -2.36 9.91
CA LEU A 297 15.37 -3.60 9.49
C LEU A 297 15.73 -3.61 8.00
N ALA A 298 14.84 -3.09 7.12
CA ALA A 298 14.98 -3.27 5.68
C ALA A 298 14.70 -2.00 4.84
N GLY A 299 14.41 -0.85 5.46
CA GLY A 299 14.13 0.42 4.78
C GLY A 299 15.39 1.11 4.26
N GLY A 300 15.83 0.76 3.03
CA GLY A 300 16.96 1.37 2.33
C GLY A 300 18.33 1.11 2.93
N ASP A 301 19.32 1.87 2.48
CA ASP A 301 20.73 1.61 2.75
C ASP A 301 21.16 1.81 4.20
N ALA A 302 20.41 2.60 4.97
CA ALA A 302 20.67 2.81 6.40
C ALA A 302 20.05 1.74 7.31
N SER A 303 19.37 0.75 6.74
CA SER A 303 18.72 -0.33 7.48
C SER A 303 19.72 -1.32 8.06
N LEU A 304 19.31 -2.01 9.13
CA LEU A 304 20.19 -2.95 9.82
C LEU A 304 20.60 -4.13 8.93
N PHE A 305 19.69 -4.62 8.08
CA PHE A 305 19.99 -5.71 7.17
C PHE A 305 20.99 -5.30 6.09
N TYR A 306 20.78 -4.14 5.46
CA TYR A 306 21.72 -3.63 4.45
C TYR A 306 23.10 -3.39 5.06
N GLN A 307 23.18 -2.70 6.19
CA GLN A 307 24.44 -2.41 6.87
C GLN A 307 25.18 -3.69 7.29
N SER A 308 24.45 -4.70 7.79
CA SER A 308 25.04 -5.97 8.20
C SER A 308 25.53 -6.81 7.02
N MET A 309 24.68 -6.99 5.99
CA MET A 309 24.91 -7.99 4.94
C MET A 309 25.64 -7.45 3.72
N VAL A 310 25.39 -6.17 3.37
CA VAL A 310 26.04 -5.54 2.21
C VAL A 310 27.33 -4.85 2.61
N LYS A 311 27.31 -4.01 3.65
CA LYS A 311 28.47 -3.21 4.07
C LYS A 311 29.41 -3.95 5.03
N GLY A 312 28.87 -4.67 6.01
CA GLY A 312 29.67 -5.30 7.07
C GLY A 312 30.25 -6.65 6.67
N ARG A 313 29.39 -7.61 6.31
CA ARG A 313 29.78 -8.99 5.99
C ARG A 313 30.11 -9.21 4.53
N GLU A 314 29.68 -8.29 3.68
CA GLU A 314 29.84 -8.37 2.23
C GLU A 314 29.33 -9.68 1.59
N ILE A 315 28.28 -10.29 2.19
CA ILE A 315 27.66 -11.53 1.70
C ILE A 315 26.55 -11.28 0.69
N ALA A 316 26.00 -10.05 0.64
CA ALA A 316 24.94 -9.64 -0.26
C ALA A 316 25.41 -8.55 -1.23
N LEU A 317 24.73 -8.46 -2.37
CA LEU A 317 24.86 -7.37 -3.35
C LEU A 317 23.83 -6.27 -3.07
N ASN A 318 22.64 -6.67 -2.64
CA ASN A 318 21.54 -5.79 -2.24
C ASN A 318 20.62 -6.50 -1.24
N VAL A 319 20.01 -5.73 -0.36
CA VAL A 319 18.94 -6.17 0.54
C VAL A 319 17.95 -5.03 0.70
N GLN A 320 16.68 -5.30 0.51
CA GLN A 320 15.60 -4.35 0.71
C GLN A 320 14.34 -5.09 1.18
N GLY A 321 13.42 -4.38 1.81
CA GLY A 321 12.18 -4.98 2.26
C GLY A 321 11.15 -3.94 2.70
N GLY A 322 9.95 -4.42 2.98
CA GLY A 322 8.82 -3.62 3.40
C GLY A 322 7.55 -4.46 3.50
N PHE A 323 6.42 -3.82 3.64
CA PHE A 323 5.12 -4.49 3.59
C PHE A 323 4.80 -4.84 2.13
N GLY A 324 4.65 -6.09 1.83
CA GLY A 324 4.29 -6.73 0.57
C GLY A 324 3.87 -5.82 -0.61
N LEU A 325 2.64 -6.02 -1.12
CA LEU A 325 2.09 -5.24 -2.24
C LEU A 325 1.43 -3.91 -1.81
N THR A 326 1.40 -3.63 -0.51
CA THR A 326 0.71 -2.47 0.07
C THR A 326 1.61 -1.77 1.08
N GLY A 327 1.26 -0.56 1.46
CA GLY A 327 1.94 0.13 2.56
C GLY A 327 1.56 -0.43 3.93
N PRO A 328 2.31 -0.06 4.99
CA PRO A 328 2.09 -0.57 6.34
C PRO A 328 0.75 -0.16 6.97
N PHE A 329 0.01 0.77 6.35
CA PHE A 329 -1.31 1.24 6.79
C PHE A 329 -2.39 1.06 5.72
N GLU A 330 -2.08 0.40 4.59
CA GLU A 330 -2.94 0.26 3.42
C GLU A 330 -3.28 -1.21 3.10
N TYR A 331 -3.53 -2.03 4.12
CA TYR A 331 -4.00 -3.41 3.97
C TYR A 331 -5.24 -3.65 4.85
N GLY A 332 -6.18 -4.46 4.37
CA GLY A 332 -7.39 -4.82 5.10
C GLY A 332 -7.37 -6.26 5.62
N GLY A 333 -6.72 -7.16 4.91
CA GLY A 333 -6.53 -8.56 5.30
C GLY A 333 -5.08 -8.90 5.63
N PRO A 334 -4.75 -10.19 5.88
CA PRO A 334 -3.41 -10.62 6.23
C PRO A 334 -2.36 -10.21 5.19
N THR A 335 -1.22 -9.70 5.65
CA THR A 335 -0.10 -9.31 4.80
C THR A 335 1.24 -9.78 5.38
N LEU A 336 2.32 -9.58 4.64
CA LEU A 336 3.66 -9.99 5.01
C LEU A 336 4.58 -8.77 5.11
N PHE A 337 5.46 -8.76 6.09
CA PHE A 337 6.73 -8.07 5.97
C PHE A 337 7.65 -8.96 5.13
N THR A 338 8.08 -8.46 3.97
CA THR A 338 8.92 -9.20 3.03
C THR A 338 10.29 -8.55 2.91
N VAL A 339 11.32 -9.38 2.81
CA VAL A 339 12.70 -8.97 2.53
C VAL A 339 13.19 -9.71 1.31
N PHE A 340 13.77 -8.97 0.38
CA PHE A 340 14.42 -9.49 -0.81
C PHE A 340 15.90 -9.20 -0.73
N GLY A 341 16.74 -10.20 -1.00
CA GLY A 341 18.20 -10.03 -1.03
C GLY A 341 18.86 -10.81 -2.18
N LEU A 342 19.70 -10.11 -2.96
CA LEU A 342 20.63 -10.74 -3.88
C LEU A 342 21.91 -11.07 -3.10
N TYR A 343 22.31 -12.32 -3.05
CA TYR A 343 23.54 -12.70 -2.34
C TYR A 343 24.64 -13.15 -3.28
N LYS A 344 25.89 -13.01 -2.82
CA LYS A 344 27.08 -13.34 -3.63
C LYS A 344 27.14 -14.84 -3.89
N PRO A 345 27.68 -15.30 -5.05
CA PRO A 345 27.78 -16.73 -5.38
C PRO A 345 28.58 -17.58 -4.39
N ASN A 346 29.51 -16.96 -3.66
CA ASN A 346 30.28 -17.61 -2.59
C ASN A 346 29.61 -17.53 -1.20
N SER A 347 28.39 -17.09 -1.14
CA SER A 347 27.53 -17.05 0.06
C SER A 347 26.37 -18.04 -0.08
N SER A 348 25.40 -17.98 0.83
CA SER A 348 24.21 -18.83 0.81
C SER A 348 22.99 -18.15 1.41
N ALA A 349 21.79 -18.66 1.09
CA ALA A 349 20.58 -18.22 1.76
C ALA A 349 20.66 -18.40 3.28
N ASP A 350 21.31 -19.47 3.77
CA ASP A 350 21.50 -19.70 5.20
C ASP A 350 22.37 -18.61 5.85
N ALA A 351 23.42 -18.15 5.17
CA ALA A 351 24.23 -17.05 5.66
C ALA A 351 23.43 -15.73 5.73
N MET A 352 22.56 -15.49 4.73
CA MET A 352 21.64 -14.34 4.73
C MET A 352 20.66 -14.42 5.90
N LEU A 353 20.01 -15.58 6.07
CA LEU A 353 19.06 -15.81 7.16
C LEU A 353 19.71 -15.69 8.54
N ALA A 354 20.92 -16.23 8.73
CA ALA A 354 21.65 -16.11 9.98
C ALA A 354 22.01 -14.64 10.29
N ALA A 355 22.36 -13.86 9.27
CA ALA A 355 22.61 -12.43 9.45
C ALA A 355 21.36 -11.64 9.79
N MET A 356 20.19 -11.98 9.20
CA MET A 356 18.90 -11.39 9.57
C MET A 356 18.54 -11.76 11.01
N ASP A 357 18.61 -13.06 11.35
CA ASP A 357 18.29 -13.55 12.68
C ASP A 357 19.13 -12.89 13.79
N GLU A 358 20.42 -12.63 13.51
CA GLU A 358 21.29 -11.90 14.44
C GLU A 358 20.84 -10.46 14.66
N GLN A 359 20.45 -9.71 13.61
CA GLN A 359 19.98 -8.35 13.76
C GLN A 359 18.63 -8.31 14.50
N ILE A 360 17.73 -9.22 14.19
CA ILE A 360 16.45 -9.37 14.90
C ILE A 360 16.70 -9.70 16.38
N ALA A 361 17.59 -10.65 16.67
CA ALA A 361 17.94 -11.02 18.04
C ALA A 361 18.55 -9.85 18.83
N LYS A 362 19.38 -9.00 18.21
CA LYS A 362 19.88 -7.78 18.81
C LYS A 362 18.75 -6.82 19.19
N VAL A 363 17.81 -6.57 18.27
CA VAL A 363 16.64 -5.73 18.56
C VAL A 363 15.84 -6.31 19.73
N VAL A 364 15.58 -7.62 19.74
CA VAL A 364 14.84 -8.29 20.82
C VAL A 364 15.55 -8.17 22.16
N LYS A 365 16.86 -8.38 22.20
CA LYS A 365 17.64 -8.40 23.43
C LYS A 365 17.95 -7.00 23.96
N ASP A 366 18.49 -6.13 23.10
CA ASP A 366 19.12 -4.89 23.49
C ASP A 366 18.22 -3.67 23.23
N GLY A 367 17.14 -3.85 22.43
CA GLY A 367 16.30 -2.76 21.93
C GLY A 367 17.00 -1.92 20.88
N VAL A 368 16.52 -0.70 20.72
CA VAL A 368 17.02 0.28 19.76
C VAL A 368 17.34 1.57 20.50
N ASP A 369 18.53 2.13 20.29
CA ASP A 369 18.92 3.40 20.91
C ASP A 369 18.03 4.57 20.44
N ALA A 370 17.93 5.60 21.28
CA ALA A 370 17.02 6.72 21.05
C ALA A 370 17.36 7.51 19.76
N ALA A 371 18.64 7.61 19.38
CA ALA A 371 19.05 8.35 18.18
C ALA A 371 18.65 7.59 16.92
N THR A 372 18.87 6.29 16.88
CA THR A 372 18.46 5.40 15.78
C THR A 372 16.94 5.38 15.63
N LEU A 373 16.19 5.21 16.73
CA LEU A 373 14.72 5.23 16.70
C LEU A 373 14.18 6.58 16.19
N LYS A 374 14.74 7.68 16.68
CA LYS A 374 14.37 9.03 16.21
C LYS A 374 14.64 9.19 14.72
N ARG A 375 15.80 8.75 14.23
CA ARG A 375 16.15 8.82 12.78
C ARG A 375 15.15 8.07 11.92
N VAL A 376 14.78 6.84 12.30
CA VAL A 376 13.81 6.01 11.56
C VAL A 376 12.44 6.69 11.51
N LYS A 377 11.93 7.12 12.66
CA LYS A 377 10.64 7.83 12.74
C LYS A 377 10.65 9.12 11.91
N THR A 378 11.70 9.93 12.01
CA THR A 378 11.81 11.18 11.23
C THR A 378 11.76 10.91 9.74
N ARG A 379 12.44 9.85 9.26
CA ARG A 379 12.40 9.45 7.87
C ARG A 379 10.99 9.03 7.44
N MET A 380 10.35 8.14 8.21
CA MET A 380 8.99 7.68 7.89
C MET A 380 7.98 8.84 7.85
N LEU A 381 8.09 9.79 8.77
CA LEU A 381 7.23 10.98 8.79
C LEU A 381 7.51 11.90 7.60
N ALA A 382 8.77 12.07 7.23
CA ALA A 382 9.14 12.84 6.04
C ALA A 382 8.59 12.18 4.77
N ASP A 383 8.75 10.87 4.62
CA ASP A 383 8.24 10.12 3.46
C ASP A 383 6.70 10.20 3.41
N TRP A 384 6.01 10.03 4.55
CA TRP A 384 4.55 10.18 4.65
C TRP A 384 4.07 11.56 4.21
N ASN A 385 4.72 12.62 4.69
CA ASN A 385 4.36 13.99 4.33
C ASN A 385 4.64 14.28 2.84
N ASN A 386 5.79 13.84 2.31
CA ASN A 386 6.14 14.01 0.90
C ASN A 386 5.13 13.32 -0.02
N ASP A 387 4.67 12.12 0.34
CA ASP A 387 3.64 11.41 -0.40
C ASP A 387 2.31 12.20 -0.40
N LEU A 388 1.97 12.85 0.70
CA LEU A 388 0.74 13.65 0.81
C LEU A 388 0.85 15.05 0.17
N GLU A 389 2.05 15.56 -0.10
CA GLU A 389 2.24 16.78 -0.90
C GLU A 389 1.86 16.54 -2.37
N ASN A 390 2.03 15.33 -2.87
CA ASN A 390 1.59 14.96 -4.20
C ASN A 390 0.06 14.80 -4.22
N ILE A 391 -0.63 15.64 -4.99
CA ILE A 391 -2.11 15.69 -5.03
C ILE A 391 -2.74 14.35 -5.42
N LEU A 392 -2.14 13.61 -6.36
CA LEU A 392 -2.64 12.29 -6.76
C LEU A 392 -2.46 11.26 -5.65
N SER A 393 -1.27 11.20 -5.05
CA SER A 393 -0.99 10.31 -3.91
C SER A 393 -1.90 10.63 -2.73
N ARG A 394 -2.16 11.93 -2.47
CA ARG A 394 -3.10 12.37 -1.42
C ARG A 394 -4.51 11.85 -1.66
N ALA A 395 -5.05 12.03 -2.87
CA ALA A 395 -6.39 11.52 -3.22
C ALA A 395 -6.46 10.00 -3.05
N ASP A 396 -5.44 9.29 -3.55
CA ASP A 396 -5.39 7.83 -3.50
C ASP A 396 -5.26 7.29 -2.07
N THR A 397 -4.37 7.88 -1.25
CA THR A 397 -4.24 7.53 0.17
C THR A 397 -5.54 7.75 0.93
N LEU A 398 -6.22 8.89 0.73
CA LEU A 398 -7.50 9.18 1.38
C LEU A 398 -8.59 8.18 0.99
N ALA A 399 -8.67 7.83 -0.30
CA ALA A 399 -9.64 6.84 -0.78
C ALA A 399 -9.36 5.44 -0.21
N LYS A 400 -8.09 5.00 -0.18
CA LYS A 400 -7.67 3.73 0.41
C LYS A 400 -7.96 3.67 1.91
N LEU A 401 -7.59 4.71 2.65
CA LEU A 401 -7.85 4.76 4.10
C LEU A 401 -9.35 4.75 4.39
N GLN A 402 -10.15 5.50 3.63
CA GLN A 402 -11.61 5.45 3.77
C GLN A 402 -12.16 4.05 3.46
N THR A 403 -11.62 3.38 2.45
CA THR A 403 -12.07 2.04 2.06
C THR A 403 -11.70 0.98 3.10
N LEU A 404 -10.45 0.99 3.58
CA LEU A 404 -9.89 -0.07 4.41
C LEU A 404 -10.16 0.14 5.91
N TRP A 405 -10.23 1.40 6.37
CA TRP A 405 -10.42 1.74 7.78
C TRP A 405 -11.83 2.29 8.08
N GLY A 406 -12.61 2.62 7.04
CA GLY A 406 -13.86 3.34 7.20
C GLY A 406 -13.69 4.81 7.62
N ASP A 407 -12.46 5.32 7.66
CA ASP A 407 -12.12 6.66 8.15
C ASP A 407 -10.91 7.25 7.41
N ALA A 408 -11.15 8.18 6.50
CA ALA A 408 -10.08 8.89 5.80
C ALA A 408 -9.18 9.71 6.74
N ASN A 409 -9.69 10.13 7.92
CA ASN A 409 -8.90 10.87 8.92
C ASN A 409 -7.79 10.05 9.58
N VAL A 410 -7.70 8.77 9.32
CA VAL A 410 -6.52 7.95 9.66
C VAL A 410 -5.24 8.59 9.13
N VAL A 411 -5.29 9.29 8.00
CA VAL A 411 -4.15 10.04 7.44
C VAL A 411 -3.51 10.98 8.46
N ASN A 412 -4.30 11.64 9.29
CA ASN A 412 -3.86 12.56 10.35
C ASN A 412 -3.46 11.84 11.66
N LYS A 413 -3.82 10.56 11.81
CA LYS A 413 -3.49 9.75 12.99
C LYS A 413 -2.15 9.01 12.87
N VAL A 414 -1.79 8.64 11.64
CA VAL A 414 -0.56 7.87 11.36
C VAL A 414 0.70 8.53 11.90
N PRO A 415 0.92 9.86 11.77
CA PRO A 415 2.09 10.52 12.36
C PRO A 415 2.20 10.29 13.87
N GLY A 416 1.09 10.47 14.61
CA GLY A 416 1.06 10.24 16.05
C GLY A 416 1.30 8.77 16.43
N TRP A 417 0.82 7.83 15.63
CA TRP A 417 1.11 6.41 15.84
C TRP A 417 2.60 6.09 15.68
N ILE A 418 3.24 6.63 14.63
CA ILE A 418 4.69 6.47 14.40
C ILE A 418 5.49 7.12 15.55
N GLU A 419 5.13 8.36 15.93
CA GLU A 419 5.79 9.08 17.01
C GLU A 419 5.67 8.37 18.37
N GLY A 420 4.55 7.72 18.63
CA GLY A 420 4.28 6.99 19.86
C GLY A 420 5.09 5.71 20.04
N VAL A 421 5.66 5.13 18.98
CA VAL A 421 6.40 3.86 19.05
C VAL A 421 7.65 4.00 19.95
N THR A 422 7.83 3.04 20.85
CA THR A 422 8.98 2.96 21.77
C THR A 422 9.95 1.84 21.38
N SER A 423 11.17 1.86 21.94
CA SER A 423 12.12 0.74 21.78
C SER A 423 11.55 -0.57 22.36
N ALA A 424 10.80 -0.51 23.45
CA ALA A 424 10.15 -1.67 24.04
C ALA A 424 9.07 -2.26 23.12
N ASP A 425 8.35 -1.43 22.37
CA ASP A 425 7.41 -1.91 21.35
C ASP A 425 8.12 -2.65 20.21
N LEU A 426 9.27 -2.14 19.76
CA LEU A 426 10.07 -2.81 18.74
C LEU A 426 10.59 -4.17 19.22
N GLN A 427 11.06 -4.26 20.49
CA GLN A 427 11.47 -5.53 21.09
C GLN A 427 10.32 -6.53 21.10
N ARG A 428 9.14 -6.10 21.54
CA ARG A 428 7.95 -6.94 21.66
C ARG A 428 7.48 -7.46 20.30
N VAL A 429 7.33 -6.58 19.29
CA VAL A 429 6.87 -7.01 17.96
C VAL A 429 7.93 -7.85 17.24
N ALA A 430 9.21 -7.57 17.39
CA ALA A 430 10.27 -8.41 16.86
C ALA A 430 10.21 -9.85 17.45
N ALA A 431 10.07 -9.95 18.76
CA ALA A 431 9.96 -11.25 19.45
C ALA A 431 8.70 -12.02 19.07
N THR A 432 7.59 -11.33 18.80
CA THR A 432 6.29 -11.95 18.50
C THR A 432 6.21 -12.38 17.04
N TYR A 433 6.57 -11.51 16.10
CA TYR A 433 6.27 -11.70 14.68
C TYR A 433 7.48 -12.18 13.87
N LEU A 434 8.71 -11.76 14.19
CA LEU A 434 9.89 -12.09 13.40
C LEU A 434 10.58 -13.37 13.88
N THR A 435 9.78 -14.36 14.22
CA THR A 435 10.27 -15.67 14.67
C THR A 435 10.58 -16.58 13.47
N LYS A 436 11.48 -17.55 13.70
CA LYS A 436 11.77 -18.59 12.69
C LYS A 436 10.52 -19.39 12.33
N ALA A 437 9.63 -19.66 13.30
CA ALA A 437 8.40 -20.39 13.06
C ALA A 437 7.43 -19.64 12.13
N ASN A 438 7.34 -18.31 12.26
CA ASN A 438 6.47 -17.49 11.41
C ASN A 438 7.07 -17.20 10.00
N ARG A 439 8.32 -17.59 9.75
CA ARG A 439 9.07 -17.27 8.56
C ARG A 439 8.71 -18.15 7.37
N THR A 440 8.60 -17.51 6.19
CA THR A 440 8.52 -18.16 4.87
C THR A 440 9.76 -17.76 4.08
N VAL A 441 10.41 -18.73 3.42
CA VAL A 441 11.67 -18.53 2.70
C VAL A 441 11.58 -19.13 1.30
N ILE A 442 11.99 -18.38 0.30
CA ILE A 442 12.24 -18.88 -1.05
C ILE A 442 13.70 -18.58 -1.40
N ASP A 443 14.49 -19.64 -1.63
CA ASP A 443 15.87 -19.53 -2.13
C ASP A 443 15.85 -19.76 -3.63
N ARG A 444 16.10 -18.72 -4.43
CA ARG A 444 16.08 -18.79 -5.90
C ARG A 444 17.49 -18.74 -6.46
N LYS A 445 17.90 -19.82 -7.11
CA LYS A 445 19.25 -20.00 -7.65
C LYS A 445 19.26 -19.92 -9.17
N PRO A 446 20.35 -19.40 -9.77
CA PRO A 446 20.57 -19.55 -11.20
C PRO A 446 20.49 -21.01 -11.62
N ALA A 447 19.79 -21.28 -12.72
CA ALA A 447 19.80 -22.63 -13.29
C ALA A 447 21.22 -23.04 -13.72
N VAL A 448 21.60 -24.27 -13.43
CA VAL A 448 22.86 -24.81 -13.92
C VAL A 448 22.77 -24.90 -15.46
N LYS A 449 23.57 -24.12 -16.15
CA LYS A 449 23.68 -24.24 -17.61
C LYS A 449 24.20 -25.66 -17.93
N LYS A 450 23.34 -26.44 -18.60
CA LYS A 450 23.73 -27.75 -19.12
C LYS A 450 24.66 -27.58 -20.30
#